data_15c855e4c04c8d5513165e09f98f3392
#
_entry.id   15c855e4c04c8d5513165e09f98f3392
#
_cell.length_a   1.000
_cell.length_b   1.000
_cell.length_c   1.000
_cell.angle_alpha   90.00
_cell.angle_beta   90.00
_cell.angle_gamma   90.00
#
_symmetry.space_group_name_H-M   'P 1'
#
loop_
_entity.id
_entity.type
_entity.pdbx_description
1 polymer ?
#
loop_
_entity_poly.entity_id
_entity_poly.type
_entity_poly.pdbx_seq_one_letter_code
_entity_poly.pdbx_strand_id
1 'polypeptide(L)'
;MAHISGQIHIDAPPELVFDTVADSRNEPSFNPQMREVELLTPLPIGAGTRFLARMGESGNEMLVQIVDFDRPQRLLTQTTSSMMATSGTLTFSPARGGTVMTWDWQVQPKGWLRALGPLFAPIGNRVERGIWTGLKRHLEDATPTSSG
;
A
#
# COMPACT_ATOMS: atom_id res chain seq x y z
N MET A 1 3.53 11.72 15.96
CA MET A 1 3.57 10.52 15.12
C MET A 1 2.26 9.76 15.27
N ALA A 2 1.67 9.37 14.17
CA ALA A 2 0.40 8.66 14.18
C ALA A 2 0.62 7.19 13.84
N HIS A 3 -0.19 6.33 14.43
CA HIS A 3 -0.19 4.89 14.15
C HIS A 3 -1.48 4.54 13.43
N ILE A 4 -1.34 3.95 12.24
CA ILE A 4 -2.47 3.56 11.41
C ILE A 4 -2.34 2.07 11.14
N SER A 5 -3.37 1.30 11.45
CA SER A 5 -3.34 -0.15 11.27
C SER A 5 -4.71 -0.71 10.94
N GLY A 6 -4.72 -1.89 10.34
CA GLY A 6 -5.95 -2.58 10.01
C GLY A 6 -5.66 -3.88 9.28
N GLN A 7 -6.73 -4.55 8.87
CA GLN A 7 -6.61 -5.78 8.10
C GLN A 7 -7.82 -5.96 7.18
N ILE A 8 -7.62 -6.75 6.14
CA ILE A 8 -8.66 -7.05 5.17
C ILE A 8 -8.46 -8.47 4.61
N HIS A 9 -9.56 -9.17 4.35
CA HIS A 9 -9.51 -10.48 3.68
C HIS A 9 -9.72 -10.28 2.18
N ILE A 10 -8.86 -10.89 1.38
CA ILE A 10 -8.92 -10.84 -0.08
C ILE A 10 -8.97 -12.27 -0.62
N ASP A 11 -9.93 -12.55 -1.49
CA ASP A 11 -10.10 -13.87 -2.12
C ASP A 11 -9.11 -14.05 -3.28
N ALA A 12 -7.83 -14.08 -2.92
CA ALA A 12 -6.74 -14.30 -3.86
C ALA A 12 -5.57 -14.90 -3.08
N PRO A 13 -4.71 -15.70 -3.71
CA PRO A 13 -3.60 -16.34 -3.00
C PRO A 13 -2.57 -15.31 -2.53
N PRO A 14 -1.86 -15.59 -1.41
CA PRO A 14 -0.90 -14.63 -0.86
C PRO A 14 0.15 -14.17 -1.85
N GLU A 15 0.63 -15.04 -2.71
CA GLU A 15 1.63 -14.70 -3.72
C GLU A 15 1.11 -13.62 -4.67
N LEU A 16 -0.13 -13.74 -5.10
CA LEU A 16 -0.73 -12.76 -6.00
C LEU A 16 -0.95 -11.44 -5.31
N VAL A 17 -1.48 -11.46 -4.08
CA VAL A 17 -1.71 -10.24 -3.31
C VAL A 17 -0.38 -9.53 -3.05
N PHE A 18 0.61 -10.29 -2.60
CA PHE A 18 1.94 -9.74 -2.32
C PHE A 18 2.56 -9.10 -3.57
N ASP A 19 2.58 -9.85 -4.68
CA ASP A 19 3.21 -9.36 -5.91
C ASP A 19 2.53 -8.11 -6.46
N THR A 20 1.21 -8.05 -6.35
CA THR A 20 0.45 -6.88 -6.79
C THR A 20 0.80 -5.64 -5.95
N VAL A 21 0.90 -5.82 -4.63
CA VAL A 21 1.18 -4.71 -3.72
C VAL A 21 2.66 -4.30 -3.77
N ALA A 22 3.56 -5.26 -3.87
CA ALA A 22 4.99 -4.97 -3.85
C ALA A 22 5.45 -4.14 -5.05
N ASP A 23 4.83 -4.33 -6.20
CA ASP A 23 5.11 -3.50 -7.37
C ASP A 23 4.16 -2.31 -7.39
N SER A 24 4.64 -1.17 -6.92
CA SER A 24 3.83 0.04 -6.80
C SER A 24 3.28 0.52 -8.13
N ARG A 25 3.81 0.05 -9.26
CA ARG A 25 3.27 0.41 -10.58
C ARG A 25 1.86 -0.13 -10.79
N ASN A 26 1.44 -1.10 -9.99
CA ASN A 26 0.08 -1.64 -10.04
C ASN A 26 -0.93 -0.76 -9.28
N GLU A 27 -0.44 0.11 -8.41
CA GLU A 27 -1.33 0.85 -7.51
C GLU A 27 -2.34 1.75 -8.22
N PRO A 28 -2.03 2.42 -9.33
CA PRO A 28 -3.05 3.20 -10.04
C PRO A 28 -4.29 2.41 -10.43
N SER A 29 -4.17 1.08 -10.57
CA SER A 29 -5.30 0.22 -10.92
C SER A 29 -6.31 0.06 -9.79
N PHE A 30 -5.93 0.31 -8.54
CA PHE A 30 -6.82 0.12 -7.40
C PHE A 30 -6.88 1.32 -6.44
N ASN A 31 -6.03 2.31 -6.65
CA ASN A 31 -6.01 3.53 -5.83
C ASN A 31 -6.22 4.74 -6.75
N PRO A 32 -7.43 5.32 -6.79
CA PRO A 32 -7.70 6.42 -7.71
C PRO A 32 -6.91 7.69 -7.42
N GLN A 33 -6.33 7.83 -6.24
CA GLN A 33 -5.48 8.96 -5.91
C GLN A 33 -4.08 8.84 -6.51
N MET A 34 -3.66 7.63 -6.87
CA MET A 34 -2.35 7.39 -7.47
C MET A 34 -2.44 7.55 -8.98
N ARG A 35 -1.83 8.61 -9.51
CA ARG A 35 -1.93 8.93 -10.94
C ARG A 35 -0.94 8.13 -11.77
N GLU A 36 0.32 8.10 -11.36
CA GLU A 36 1.34 7.34 -12.05
C GLU A 36 2.47 6.96 -11.11
N VAL A 37 3.16 5.89 -11.44
CA VAL A 37 4.30 5.39 -10.67
C VAL A 37 5.42 5.02 -11.62
N GLU A 38 6.62 5.49 -11.30
CA GLU A 38 7.82 5.19 -12.05
C GLU A 38 8.76 4.34 -11.23
N LEU A 39 9.26 3.25 -11.80
CA LEU A 39 10.28 2.42 -11.15
C LEU A 39 11.64 3.08 -11.35
N LEU A 40 12.34 3.37 -10.25
CA LEU A 40 13.61 4.09 -10.28
C LEU A 40 14.83 3.17 -10.26
N THR A 41 14.65 1.92 -9.88
CA THR A 41 15.75 0.97 -9.71
C THR A 41 15.55 -0.21 -10.66
N PRO A 42 16.62 -0.97 -10.96
CA PRO A 42 16.48 -2.13 -11.86
C PRO A 42 15.62 -3.23 -11.29
N LEU A 43 15.02 -4.02 -12.16
CA LEU A 43 14.35 -5.26 -11.79
C LEU A 43 15.38 -6.30 -11.40
N PRO A 44 15.03 -7.30 -10.56
CA PRO A 44 13.69 -7.59 -10.05
C PRO A 44 13.30 -6.73 -8.84
N ILE A 45 12.01 -6.66 -8.57
CA ILE A 45 11.48 -6.00 -7.38
C ILE A 45 11.97 -6.75 -6.14
N GLY A 46 12.48 -6.02 -5.16
CA GLY A 46 12.99 -6.60 -3.93
C GLY A 46 13.42 -5.53 -2.94
N ALA A 47 14.20 -5.92 -1.94
CA ALA A 47 14.74 -4.96 -0.98
C ALA A 47 15.63 -3.94 -1.71
N GLY A 48 15.45 -2.67 -1.39
CA GLY A 48 16.17 -1.59 -2.05
C GLY A 48 15.47 -1.00 -3.25
N THR A 49 14.41 -1.64 -3.74
CA THR A 49 13.62 -1.10 -4.86
C THR A 49 12.98 0.23 -4.48
N ARG A 50 13.02 1.18 -5.41
CA ARG A 50 12.44 2.51 -5.22
C ARG A 50 11.51 2.87 -6.36
N PHE A 51 10.43 3.57 -6.00
CA PHE A 51 9.45 4.09 -6.94
C PHE A 51 9.23 5.56 -6.68
N LEU A 52 8.95 6.31 -7.76
CA LEU A 52 8.45 7.67 -7.65
C LEU A 52 6.98 7.66 -8.02
N ALA A 53 6.13 8.04 -7.07
CA ALA A 53 4.69 8.06 -7.27
C ALA A 53 4.19 9.50 -7.34
N ARG A 54 3.17 9.74 -8.18
CA ARG A 54 2.51 11.03 -8.26
C ARG A 54 1.06 10.88 -7.85
N MET A 55 0.67 11.67 -6.86
CA MET A 55 -0.62 11.56 -6.19
C MET A 55 -1.49 12.78 -6.44
N GLY A 56 -2.80 12.54 -6.61
CA GLY A 56 -3.80 13.59 -6.70
C GLY A 56 -3.70 14.44 -7.96
N GLU A 57 -4.55 15.45 -8.03
CA GLU A 57 -4.58 16.35 -9.19
C GLU A 57 -3.33 17.22 -9.29
N SER A 58 -2.75 17.59 -8.14
CA SER A 58 -1.54 18.38 -8.09
C SER A 58 -0.29 17.61 -8.52
N GLY A 59 -0.36 16.28 -8.57
CA GLY A 59 0.78 15.45 -8.91
C GLY A 59 1.87 15.45 -7.85
N ASN A 60 1.51 15.59 -6.57
CA ASN A 60 2.48 15.53 -5.47
C ASN A 60 3.33 14.28 -5.56
N GLU A 61 4.65 14.48 -5.48
CA GLU A 61 5.59 13.38 -5.60
C GLU A 61 5.85 12.72 -4.27
N MET A 62 5.98 11.40 -4.32
CA MET A 62 6.19 10.57 -3.15
C MET A 62 7.20 9.50 -3.51
N LEU A 63 8.25 9.40 -2.71
CA LEU A 63 9.27 8.36 -2.90
C LEU A 63 8.91 7.16 -2.05
N VAL A 64 8.77 6.00 -2.70
CA VAL A 64 8.47 4.74 -2.03
C VAL A 64 9.70 3.84 -2.11
N GLN A 65 10.14 3.32 -0.98
CA GLN A 65 11.29 2.41 -0.92
C GLN A 65 10.90 1.13 -0.21
N ILE A 66 11.24 -0.01 -0.81
CA ILE A 66 11.11 -1.31 -0.16
C ILE A 66 12.36 -1.51 0.69
N VAL A 67 12.17 -1.67 1.99
CA VAL A 67 13.26 -1.85 2.96
C VAL A 67 13.53 -3.33 3.19
N ASP A 68 12.45 -4.12 3.35
CA ASP A 68 12.56 -5.56 3.56
C ASP A 68 11.52 -6.26 2.68
N PHE A 69 11.91 -7.37 2.11
CA PHE A 69 11.11 -8.08 1.11
C PHE A 69 11.16 -9.57 1.42
N ASP A 70 10.10 -10.08 2.05
CA ASP A 70 9.99 -11.50 2.43
C ASP A 70 8.74 -12.07 1.78
N ARG A 71 8.87 -12.44 0.51
CA ARG A 71 7.78 -12.94 -0.32
C ARG A 71 7.36 -14.33 0.10
N PRO A 72 6.09 -14.62 0.24
CA PRO A 72 4.90 -13.76 0.09
C PRO A 72 4.32 -13.28 1.42
N GLN A 73 5.12 -13.21 2.47
CA GLN A 73 4.66 -13.06 3.84
C GLN A 73 4.69 -11.63 4.35
N ARG A 74 5.75 -10.87 4.02
CA ARG A 74 5.97 -9.58 4.65
C ARG A 74 6.68 -8.61 3.72
N LEU A 75 6.23 -7.37 3.77
CA LEU A 75 6.80 -6.27 3.00
C LEU A 75 6.97 -5.07 3.92
N LEU A 76 8.19 -4.58 4.08
CA LEU A 76 8.48 -3.39 4.85
C LEU A 76 8.80 -2.25 3.89
N THR A 77 8.09 -1.14 4.03
CA THR A 77 8.28 0.00 3.14
C THR A 77 8.46 1.31 3.89
N GLN A 78 9.12 2.25 3.23
CA GLN A 78 9.21 3.63 3.68
C GLN A 78 8.76 4.52 2.54
N THR A 79 7.91 5.48 2.86
CA THR A 79 7.37 6.43 1.89
C THR A 79 7.62 7.84 2.41
N THR A 80 8.14 8.71 1.55
CA THR A 80 8.47 10.08 1.93
C THR A 80 7.90 11.06 0.92
N SER A 81 7.24 12.10 1.42
CA SER A 81 6.75 13.20 0.60
C SER A 81 6.93 14.51 1.37
N SER A 82 6.57 15.62 0.72
CA SER A 82 6.58 16.92 1.41
C SER A 82 5.52 16.99 2.52
N MET A 83 4.51 16.12 2.49
CA MET A 83 3.37 16.17 3.39
C MET A 83 3.47 15.19 4.54
N MET A 84 4.18 14.08 4.36
CA MET A 84 4.29 13.07 5.42
C MET A 84 5.44 12.11 5.14
N ALA A 85 5.89 11.44 6.20
CA ALA A 85 6.80 10.31 6.13
C ALA A 85 6.09 9.11 6.75
N THR A 86 6.08 7.99 6.03
CA THR A 86 5.40 6.78 6.47
C THR A 86 6.38 5.61 6.45
N SER A 87 6.38 4.80 7.48
CA SER A 87 7.12 3.55 7.49
C SER A 87 6.29 2.49 8.14
N GLY A 88 6.45 1.25 7.70
CA GLY A 88 5.72 0.16 8.32
C GLY A 88 5.71 -1.10 7.51
N THR A 89 4.85 -2.00 7.94
CA THR A 89 4.86 -3.39 7.49
C THR A 89 3.50 -3.80 6.97
N LEU A 90 3.52 -4.51 5.85
CA LEU A 90 2.37 -5.26 5.35
C LEU A 90 2.66 -6.74 5.57
N THR A 91 1.71 -7.47 6.12
CA THR A 91 1.80 -8.92 6.25
C THR A 91 0.67 -9.58 5.47
N PHE A 92 0.97 -10.77 4.94
CA PHE A 92 0.05 -11.50 4.07
C PHE A 92 -0.02 -12.94 4.58
N SER A 93 -1.15 -13.32 5.14
CA SER A 93 -1.32 -14.64 5.74
C SER A 93 -2.44 -15.41 5.03
N PRO A 94 -2.21 -16.69 4.69
CA PRO A 94 -3.28 -17.50 4.10
C PRO A 94 -4.45 -17.65 5.07
N ALA A 95 -5.67 -17.47 4.57
CA ALA A 95 -6.86 -17.64 5.39
C ALA A 95 -8.09 -17.84 4.52
N ARG A 96 -8.90 -18.83 4.85
CA ARG A 96 -10.21 -19.05 4.24
C ARG A 96 -10.20 -19.06 2.70
N GLY A 97 -9.21 -19.73 2.13
CA GLY A 97 -9.09 -19.81 0.67
C GLY A 97 -8.53 -18.57 0.01
N GLY A 98 -8.10 -17.59 0.79
CA GLY A 98 -7.52 -16.36 0.29
C GLY A 98 -6.41 -15.87 1.20
N THR A 99 -6.37 -14.56 1.41
CA THR A 99 -5.30 -13.91 2.16
C THR A 99 -5.89 -12.90 3.13
N VAL A 100 -5.41 -12.86 4.37
CA VAL A 100 -5.60 -11.73 5.26
C VAL A 100 -4.37 -10.85 5.13
N MET A 101 -4.56 -9.63 4.64
CA MET A 101 -3.50 -8.63 4.56
C MET A 101 -3.66 -7.67 5.74
N THR A 102 -2.56 -7.47 6.46
CA THR A 102 -2.54 -6.57 7.61
C THR A 102 -1.57 -5.44 7.31
N TRP A 103 -1.95 -4.22 7.64
CA TRP A 103 -1.06 -3.06 7.53
C TRP A 103 -0.84 -2.45 8.91
N ASP A 104 0.39 -1.94 9.08
CA ASP A 104 0.81 -1.32 10.34
C ASP A 104 1.77 -0.20 9.98
N TRP A 105 1.28 1.04 10.02
CA TRP A 105 2.02 2.22 9.59
C TRP A 105 2.31 3.16 10.74
N GLN A 106 3.55 3.63 10.80
CA GLN A 106 3.93 4.79 11.58
C GLN A 106 3.98 5.97 10.63
N VAL A 107 3.17 6.99 10.88
CA VAL A 107 3.04 8.13 9.97
C VAL A 107 3.41 9.40 10.71
N GLN A 108 4.35 10.16 10.12
CA GLN A 108 4.74 11.46 10.63
C GLN A 108 4.22 12.54 9.69
N PRO A 109 3.14 13.25 10.05
CA PRO A 109 2.66 14.35 9.23
C PRO A 109 3.63 15.53 9.28
N LYS A 110 3.69 16.29 8.19
CA LYS A 110 4.52 17.47 8.04
C LYS A 110 3.66 18.66 7.67
N GLY A 111 4.19 19.87 7.91
CA GLY A 111 3.51 21.10 7.51
C GLY A 111 2.12 21.21 8.13
N TRP A 112 1.16 21.63 7.32
CA TRP A 112 -0.21 21.89 7.81
C TRP A 112 -0.93 20.60 8.26
N LEU A 113 -0.50 19.44 7.79
CA LEU A 113 -1.11 18.19 8.23
C LEU A 113 -0.91 17.95 9.73
N ARG A 114 0.14 18.52 10.30
CA ARG A 114 0.38 18.44 11.74
C ARG A 114 -0.73 19.12 12.55
N ALA A 115 -1.39 20.09 11.95
CA ALA A 115 -2.48 20.82 12.61
C ALA A 115 -3.73 19.97 12.80
N LEU A 116 -3.86 18.85 12.07
CA LEU A 116 -4.98 17.94 12.24
C LEU A 116 -4.97 17.25 13.61
N GLY A 117 -3.77 17.14 14.24
CA GLY A 117 -3.65 16.58 15.57
C GLY A 117 -4.29 15.20 15.69
N PRO A 118 -5.19 15.02 16.69
CA PRO A 118 -5.80 13.72 16.93
C PRO A 118 -6.74 13.26 15.81
N LEU A 119 -7.12 14.14 14.87
CA LEU A 119 -7.98 13.74 13.75
C LEU A 119 -7.21 13.03 12.64
N PHE A 120 -5.87 13.12 12.66
CA PHE A 120 -5.06 12.57 11.58
C PHE A 120 -5.21 11.05 11.46
N ALA A 121 -5.12 10.33 12.58
CA ALA A 121 -5.17 8.87 12.56
C ALA A 121 -6.53 8.31 12.08
N PRO A 122 -7.68 8.81 12.58
CA PRO A 122 -8.96 8.34 12.04
C PRO A 122 -9.13 8.60 10.56
N ILE A 123 -8.69 9.77 10.07
CA ILE A 123 -8.76 10.10 8.65
C ILE A 123 -7.85 9.17 7.86
N GLY A 124 -6.62 8.96 8.34
CA GLY A 124 -5.66 8.07 7.68
C GLY A 124 -6.16 6.63 7.63
N ASN A 125 -6.76 6.13 8.70
CA ASN A 125 -7.33 4.78 8.71
C ASN A 125 -8.43 4.64 7.66
N ARG A 126 -9.25 5.66 7.50
CA ARG A 126 -10.32 5.65 6.50
C ARG A 126 -9.77 5.62 5.08
N VAL A 127 -8.74 6.42 4.81
CA VAL A 127 -8.08 6.47 3.51
C VAL A 127 -7.45 5.11 3.18
N GLU A 128 -6.71 4.53 4.13
CA GLU A 128 -6.05 3.24 3.93
C GLU A 128 -7.07 2.14 3.66
N ARG A 129 -8.15 2.09 4.43
CA ARG A 129 -9.19 1.08 4.22
C ARG A 129 -9.82 1.21 2.84
N GLY A 130 -10.00 2.43 2.35
CA GLY A 130 -10.50 2.66 1.01
C GLY A 130 -9.57 2.13 -0.07
N ILE A 131 -8.26 2.35 0.08
CA ILE A 131 -7.25 1.86 -0.86
C ILE A 131 -7.27 0.32 -0.91
N TRP A 132 -7.25 -0.31 0.26
CA TRP A 132 -7.19 -1.77 0.32
C TRP A 132 -8.51 -2.45 -0.07
N THR A 133 -9.63 -1.78 0.11
CA THR A 133 -10.91 -2.22 -0.43
C THR A 133 -10.87 -2.19 -1.96
N GLY A 134 -10.22 -1.16 -2.53
CA GLY A 134 -9.99 -1.09 -3.97
C GLY A 134 -9.12 -2.24 -4.47
N LEU A 135 -8.06 -2.58 -3.74
CA LEU A 135 -7.22 -3.72 -4.07
C LEU A 135 -8.01 -5.03 -4.04
N LYS A 136 -8.84 -5.22 -3.00
CA LYS A 136 -9.68 -6.39 -2.87
C LYS A 136 -10.57 -6.56 -4.11
N ARG A 137 -11.25 -5.49 -4.51
CA ARG A 137 -12.11 -5.52 -5.70
C ARG A 137 -11.30 -5.81 -6.96
N HIS A 138 -10.16 -5.17 -7.11
CA HIS A 138 -9.30 -5.35 -8.28
C HIS A 138 -8.88 -6.80 -8.45
N LEU A 139 -8.44 -7.44 -7.38
CA LEU A 139 -7.96 -8.82 -7.43
C LEU A 139 -9.11 -9.83 -7.54
N GLU A 140 -10.21 -9.59 -6.84
CA GLU A 140 -11.36 -10.51 -6.88
C GLU A 140 -12.09 -10.45 -8.21
N ASP A 141 -12.15 -9.29 -8.85
CA ASP A 141 -12.76 -9.13 -10.15
C ASP A 141 -11.87 -9.68 -11.26
N ALA A 142 -10.55 -9.55 -11.11
CA ALA A 142 -9.59 -10.04 -12.10
C ALA A 142 -9.43 -11.54 -12.06
N THR A 143 -9.66 -12.16 -10.91
CA THR A 143 -9.67 -13.62 -10.80
C THR A 143 -11.06 -14.05 -11.22
N PRO A 144 -11.23 -14.66 -12.41
CA PRO A 144 -12.53 -15.27 -12.68
C PRO A 144 -12.71 -16.29 -11.58
N THR A 145 -13.58 -15.98 -10.66
CA THR A 145 -14.08 -17.01 -9.82
C THR A 145 -14.48 -18.08 -10.77
N SER A 146 -13.69 -19.07 -10.88
CA SER A 146 -14.16 -20.29 -11.46
C SER A 146 -15.27 -20.71 -10.56
N SER A 147 -16.36 -20.06 -10.75
CA SER A 147 -17.57 -20.52 -10.19
C SER A 147 -17.91 -21.77 -10.95
N GLY A 148 -17.53 -22.70 -10.53
CA GLY A 148 -17.76 -24.01 -11.15
C GLY A 148 -16.70 -24.73 -10.72
#